data_af9a582fed61644de73572bd123babe1
#
_entry.id   af9a582fed61644de73572bd123babe1
#
_cell.length_a   1.000
_cell.length_b   1.000
_cell.length_c   1.000
_cell.angle_alpha   90.00
_cell.angle_beta   90.00
_cell.angle_gamma   90.00
#
_symmetry.space_group_name_H-M   'P 1'
#
loop_
_entity.id
_entity.type
_entity.pdbx_description
1 polymer ?
#
loop_
_entity_poly.entity_id
_entity_poly.type
_entity_poly.pdbx_seq_one_letter_code
_entity_poly.pdbx_strand_id
1 'polypeptide(L)'
;MKQIFTLLIALCWLLPSAHADVRRTEAKDSLLRIYLASPADTTRLETLYQIALLDQLSPTFIYYENKLLEEAIAQKNILYQRAAIYAHIIYYYNLLDQKHAEQWLKRLEQLSEEHNYYRHYFRGKKMMIEFYVISQKLSLIHI
;
A
#
# COMPACT_ATOMS: atom_id res chain seq x y z
N MET A 1 18.80 35.56 -23.17
CA MET A 1 19.56 34.30 -23.14
C MET A 1 19.47 33.56 -21.80
N LYS A 2 19.62 34.23 -20.64
CA LYS A 2 19.52 33.54 -19.32
C LYS A 2 18.15 32.90 -19.02
N GLN A 3 17.03 33.49 -19.45
CA GLN A 3 15.70 32.99 -19.21
C GLN A 3 15.38 31.71 -20.03
N ILE A 4 15.91 31.57 -21.25
CA ILE A 4 15.74 30.39 -22.09
C ILE A 4 16.51 29.21 -21.52
N PHE A 5 17.68 29.44 -20.92
CA PHE A 5 18.49 28.40 -20.31
C PHE A 5 17.84 27.82 -19.02
N THR A 6 17.21 28.69 -18.22
CA THR A 6 16.46 28.27 -17.02
C THR A 6 15.23 27.47 -17.38
N LEU A 7 14.55 27.81 -18.47
CA LEU A 7 13.36 27.09 -18.96
C LEU A 7 13.73 25.70 -19.50
N LEU A 8 14.86 25.58 -20.20
CA LEU A 8 15.39 24.29 -20.67
C LEU A 8 15.79 23.35 -19.54
N ILE A 9 16.43 23.88 -18.48
CA ILE A 9 16.79 23.08 -17.30
C ILE A 9 15.52 22.60 -16.57
N ALA A 10 14.53 23.47 -16.38
CA ALA A 10 13.25 23.09 -15.78
C ALA A 10 12.51 22.01 -16.60
N LEU A 11 12.56 22.09 -17.94
CA LEU A 11 11.97 21.09 -18.83
C LEU A 11 12.68 19.73 -18.73
N CYS A 12 14.01 19.71 -18.57
CA CYS A 12 14.79 18.47 -18.39
C CYS A 12 14.48 17.75 -17.06
N TRP A 13 14.05 18.48 -16.03
CA TRP A 13 13.66 17.88 -14.74
C TRP A 13 12.24 17.30 -14.75
N LEU A 14 11.37 17.74 -15.65
CA LEU A 14 10.01 17.25 -15.80
C LEU A 14 9.90 15.97 -16.68
N LEU A 15 10.83 15.77 -17.60
CA LEU A 15 10.81 14.63 -18.52
C LEU A 15 10.94 13.25 -17.86
N PRO A 16 11.78 13.03 -16.82
CA PRO A 16 11.89 11.71 -16.18
C PRO A 16 10.63 11.30 -15.43
N SER A 17 9.91 12.24 -14.82
CA SER A 17 8.68 11.93 -14.07
C SER A 17 7.53 11.54 -15.01
N ALA A 18 7.37 12.23 -16.13
CA ALA A 18 6.34 11.91 -17.13
C ALA A 18 6.53 10.51 -17.74
N HIS A 19 7.77 10.10 -18.03
CA HIS A 19 8.07 8.76 -18.54
C HIS A 19 7.84 7.66 -17.51
N ALA A 20 8.12 7.94 -16.23
CA ALA A 20 7.87 6.99 -15.14
C ALA A 20 6.36 6.76 -14.95
N ASP A 21 5.54 7.81 -15.03
CA ASP A 21 4.09 7.72 -14.91
C ASP A 21 3.45 6.97 -16.09
N VAL A 22 3.92 7.21 -17.31
CA VAL A 22 3.44 6.47 -18.50
C VAL A 22 3.72 4.97 -18.36
N ARG A 23 4.96 4.58 -18.02
CA ARG A 23 5.35 3.18 -17.83
C ARG A 23 4.54 2.51 -16.70
N ARG A 24 4.26 3.25 -15.63
CA ARG A 24 3.45 2.76 -14.52
C ARG A 24 2.02 2.49 -14.95
N THR A 25 1.42 3.38 -15.74
CA THR A 25 0.07 3.24 -16.28
C THR A 25 0.00 2.04 -17.22
N GLU A 26 0.94 1.89 -18.15
CA GLU A 26 1.01 0.74 -19.07
C GLU A 26 1.16 -0.59 -18.34
N ALA A 27 2.02 -0.64 -17.31
CA ALA A 27 2.20 -1.82 -16.47
C ALA A 27 0.90 -2.18 -15.73
N LYS A 28 0.21 -1.19 -15.17
CA LYS A 28 -1.08 -1.37 -14.50
C LYS A 28 -2.15 -1.88 -15.44
N ASP A 29 -2.27 -1.31 -16.64
CA ASP A 29 -3.24 -1.74 -17.65
C ASP A 29 -2.99 -3.20 -18.10
N SER A 30 -1.72 -3.58 -18.24
CA SER A 30 -1.33 -4.95 -18.54
C SER A 30 -1.76 -5.91 -17.41
N LEU A 31 -1.47 -5.57 -16.16
CA LEU A 31 -1.88 -6.37 -15.00
C LEU A 31 -3.40 -6.46 -14.85
N LEU A 32 -4.14 -5.38 -15.15
CA LEU A 32 -5.60 -5.39 -15.13
C LEU A 32 -6.18 -6.36 -16.15
N ARG A 33 -5.61 -6.44 -17.37
CA ARG A 33 -6.02 -7.43 -18.36
C ARG A 33 -5.77 -8.86 -17.89
N ILE A 34 -4.60 -9.12 -17.28
CA ILE A 34 -4.27 -10.42 -16.71
C ILE A 34 -5.26 -10.76 -15.59
N TYR A 35 -5.52 -9.83 -14.67
CA TYR A 35 -6.48 -10.00 -13.58
C TYR A 35 -7.87 -10.38 -14.09
N LEU A 36 -8.39 -9.67 -15.11
CA LEU A 36 -9.71 -9.91 -15.68
C LEU A 36 -9.80 -11.27 -16.41
N ALA A 37 -8.69 -11.74 -16.98
CA ALA A 37 -8.61 -13.01 -17.68
C ALA A 37 -8.29 -14.21 -16.75
N SER A 38 -7.80 -13.96 -15.54
CA SER A 38 -7.38 -15.02 -14.61
C SER A 38 -8.57 -15.66 -13.91
N PRO A 39 -8.56 -16.99 -13.71
CA PRO A 39 -9.52 -17.67 -12.84
C PRO A 39 -9.37 -17.17 -11.40
N ALA A 40 -10.35 -17.47 -10.54
CA ALA A 40 -10.32 -17.11 -9.12
C ALA A 40 -9.35 -18.05 -8.36
N ASP A 41 -8.07 -17.86 -8.55
CA ASP A 41 -6.97 -18.63 -7.96
C ASP A 41 -5.84 -17.71 -7.42
N THR A 42 -4.73 -18.34 -7.03
CA THR A 42 -3.56 -17.63 -6.50
C THR A 42 -2.95 -16.65 -7.52
N THR A 43 -3.01 -16.94 -8.82
CA THR A 43 -2.52 -16.05 -9.88
C THR A 43 -3.29 -14.74 -9.90
N ARG A 44 -4.58 -14.82 -9.70
CA ARG A 44 -5.47 -13.65 -9.63
C ARG A 44 -5.16 -12.80 -8.39
N LEU A 45 -4.93 -13.43 -7.23
CA LEU A 45 -4.53 -12.74 -6.00
C LEU A 45 -3.15 -12.06 -6.15
N GLU A 46 -2.18 -12.76 -6.72
CA GLU A 46 -0.86 -12.20 -7.00
C GLU A 46 -0.96 -10.98 -7.92
N THR A 47 -1.79 -11.07 -8.97
CA THR A 47 -1.98 -9.95 -9.90
C THR A 47 -2.61 -8.74 -9.22
N LEU A 48 -3.61 -8.92 -8.35
CA LEU A 48 -4.19 -7.83 -7.54
C LEU A 48 -3.15 -7.21 -6.61
N TYR A 49 -2.33 -8.04 -5.95
CA TYR A 49 -1.25 -7.57 -5.10
C TYR A 49 -0.24 -6.72 -5.87
N GLN A 50 0.16 -7.14 -7.09
CA GLN A 50 1.05 -6.36 -7.94
C GLN A 50 0.42 -5.04 -8.39
N ILE A 51 -0.88 -5.02 -8.73
CA ILE A 51 -1.61 -3.78 -9.06
C ILE A 51 -1.59 -2.81 -7.87
N ALA A 52 -1.87 -3.32 -6.66
CA ALA A 52 -1.86 -2.51 -5.45
C ALA A 52 -0.46 -1.93 -5.18
N LEU A 53 0.60 -2.72 -5.36
CA LEU A 53 1.98 -2.23 -5.20
C LEU A 53 2.32 -1.09 -6.17
N LEU A 54 1.82 -1.11 -7.40
CA LEU A 54 1.99 -0.01 -8.35
C LEU A 54 1.23 1.25 -7.93
N ASP A 55 0.16 1.11 -7.16
CA ASP A 55 -0.73 2.19 -6.75
C ASP A 55 -0.45 2.76 -5.36
N GLN A 56 0.59 2.31 -4.66
CA GLN A 56 0.87 2.67 -3.25
C GLN A 56 0.77 4.16 -2.90
N LEU A 57 1.03 5.04 -3.86
CA LEU A 57 0.95 6.50 -3.69
C LEU A 57 -0.33 7.11 -4.28
N SER A 58 -1.26 6.29 -4.75
CA SER A 58 -2.51 6.71 -5.37
C SER A 58 -3.69 6.55 -4.42
N PRO A 59 -4.72 7.41 -4.51
CA PRO A 59 -5.98 7.19 -3.78
C PRO A 59 -6.68 5.87 -4.10
N THR A 60 -6.35 5.24 -5.25
CA THR A 60 -6.91 3.94 -5.65
C THR A 60 -6.23 2.75 -4.98
N PHE A 61 -5.12 2.95 -4.26
CA PHE A 61 -4.42 1.89 -3.52
C PHE A 61 -5.36 1.08 -2.62
N ILE A 62 -6.11 1.78 -1.75
CA ILE A 62 -6.99 1.12 -0.80
C ILE A 62 -8.14 0.35 -1.47
N TYR A 63 -8.56 0.76 -2.67
CA TYR A 63 -9.55 0.02 -3.46
C TYR A 63 -9.02 -1.36 -3.86
N TYR A 64 -7.79 -1.44 -4.37
CA TYR A 64 -7.20 -2.72 -4.77
C TYR A 64 -6.85 -3.60 -3.58
N GLU A 65 -6.42 -3.03 -2.46
CA GLU A 65 -6.17 -3.77 -1.21
C GLU A 65 -7.47 -4.35 -0.61
N ASN A 66 -8.57 -3.61 -0.63
CA ASN A 66 -9.87 -4.13 -0.24
C ASN A 66 -10.29 -5.31 -1.12
N LYS A 67 -10.13 -5.16 -2.44
CA LYS A 67 -10.46 -6.21 -3.39
C LYS A 67 -9.59 -7.45 -3.22
N LEU A 68 -8.29 -7.27 -2.97
CA LEU A 68 -7.37 -8.36 -2.64
C LEU A 68 -7.82 -9.09 -1.37
N LEU A 69 -8.19 -8.35 -0.34
CA LEU A 69 -8.65 -8.94 0.92
C LEU A 69 -9.93 -9.74 0.74
N GLU A 70 -10.92 -9.20 0.02
CA GLU A 70 -12.18 -9.89 -0.28
C GLU A 70 -11.95 -11.20 -1.03
N GLU A 71 -11.16 -11.18 -2.10
CA GLU A 71 -10.86 -12.38 -2.89
C GLU A 71 -10.00 -13.38 -2.10
N ALA A 72 -9.04 -12.91 -1.30
CA ALA A 72 -8.23 -13.77 -0.44
C ALA A 72 -9.06 -14.47 0.65
N ILE A 73 -10.08 -13.80 1.20
CA ILE A 73 -11.04 -14.40 2.14
C ILE A 73 -11.86 -15.46 1.42
N ALA A 74 -12.43 -15.16 0.25
CA ALA A 74 -13.23 -16.09 -0.53
C ALA A 74 -12.45 -17.37 -0.91
N GLN A 75 -11.16 -17.23 -1.22
CA GLN A 75 -10.25 -18.33 -1.54
C GLN A 75 -9.61 -18.99 -0.30
N LYS A 76 -9.89 -18.50 0.92
CA LYS A 76 -9.26 -18.93 2.17
C LYS A 76 -7.73 -18.85 2.13
N ASN A 77 -7.19 -17.90 1.38
CA ASN A 77 -5.75 -17.71 1.22
C ASN A 77 -5.18 -16.77 2.29
N ILE A 78 -4.68 -17.36 3.37
CA ILE A 78 -4.20 -16.64 4.55
C ILE A 78 -3.00 -15.74 4.25
N LEU A 79 -2.16 -16.12 3.28
CA LEU A 79 -0.99 -15.32 2.90
C LEU A 79 -1.41 -13.94 2.39
N TYR A 80 -2.35 -13.88 1.43
CA TYR A 80 -2.83 -12.63 0.86
C TYR A 80 -3.77 -11.87 1.79
N GLN A 81 -4.54 -12.55 2.65
CA GLN A 81 -5.29 -11.88 3.71
C GLN A 81 -4.36 -11.06 4.63
N ARG A 82 -3.26 -11.67 5.10
CA ARG A 82 -2.28 -10.99 5.95
C ARG A 82 -1.57 -9.84 5.22
N ALA A 83 -1.23 -10.04 3.94
CA ALA A 83 -0.60 -9.01 3.13
C ALA A 83 -1.51 -7.78 2.99
N ALA A 84 -2.77 -7.99 2.61
CA ALA A 84 -3.75 -6.92 2.45
C ALA A 84 -4.05 -6.20 3.77
N ILE A 85 -4.24 -6.93 4.88
CA ILE A 85 -4.45 -6.31 6.21
C ILE A 85 -3.24 -5.47 6.62
N TYR A 86 -2.02 -5.96 6.38
CA TYR A 86 -0.80 -5.22 6.69
C TYR A 86 -0.67 -3.96 5.83
N ALA A 87 -1.06 -4.02 4.55
CA ALA A 87 -1.08 -2.86 3.66
C ALA A 87 -2.06 -1.77 4.14
N HIS A 88 -3.22 -2.14 4.71
CA HIS A 88 -4.12 -1.18 5.36
C HIS A 88 -3.47 -0.48 6.56
N ILE A 89 -2.70 -1.21 7.37
CA ILE A 89 -1.96 -0.60 8.50
C ILE A 89 -0.99 0.46 7.97
N ILE A 90 -0.21 0.13 6.94
CA ILE A 90 0.74 1.06 6.30
C ILE A 90 0.00 2.29 5.75
N TYR A 91 -1.12 2.08 5.07
CA TYR A 91 -1.90 3.16 4.49
C TYR A 91 -2.38 4.16 5.53
N TYR A 92 -3.03 3.68 6.60
CA TYR A 92 -3.53 4.56 7.67
C TYR A 92 -2.39 5.16 8.52
N TYR A 93 -1.28 4.44 8.68
CA TYR A 93 -0.07 4.99 9.29
C TYR A 93 0.45 6.21 8.50
N ASN A 94 0.52 6.12 7.18
CA ASN A 94 0.97 7.22 6.31
C ASN A 94 0.00 8.40 6.30
N LEU A 95 -1.30 8.16 6.52
CA LEU A 95 -2.31 9.21 6.68
C LEU A 95 -2.35 9.82 8.10
N LEU A 96 -1.51 9.36 9.00
CA LEU A 96 -1.53 9.71 10.43
C LEU A 96 -2.88 9.40 11.11
N ASP A 97 -3.62 8.44 10.57
CA ASP A 97 -4.88 7.94 11.14
C ASP A 97 -4.63 6.76 12.06
N GLN A 98 -4.25 7.09 13.30
CA GLN A 98 -3.93 6.12 14.33
C GLN A 98 -5.09 5.16 14.61
N LYS A 99 -6.30 5.68 14.71
CA LYS A 99 -7.48 4.89 15.06
C LYS A 99 -7.74 3.75 14.08
N HIS A 100 -7.72 4.04 12.79
CA HIS A 100 -7.91 3.01 11.76
C HIS A 100 -6.71 2.07 11.68
N ALA A 101 -5.48 2.57 11.81
CA ALA A 101 -4.29 1.71 11.84
C ALA A 101 -4.35 0.68 12.99
N GLU A 102 -4.79 1.09 14.21
CA GLU A 102 -4.97 0.19 15.35
C GLU A 102 -6.07 -0.87 15.11
N GLN A 103 -7.17 -0.49 14.48
CA GLN A 103 -8.25 -1.43 14.15
C GLN A 103 -7.74 -2.53 13.21
N TRP A 104 -6.98 -2.16 12.20
CA TRP A 104 -6.37 -3.12 11.28
C TRP A 104 -5.28 -3.97 11.94
N LEU A 105 -4.50 -3.39 12.86
CA LEU A 105 -3.51 -4.16 13.64
C LEU A 105 -4.18 -5.23 14.49
N LYS A 106 -5.30 -4.91 15.16
CA LYS A 106 -6.08 -5.87 15.94
C LYS A 106 -6.61 -7.02 15.07
N ARG A 107 -7.07 -6.72 13.86
CA ARG A 107 -7.50 -7.75 12.89
C ARG A 107 -6.34 -8.65 12.48
N LEU A 108 -5.15 -8.06 12.26
CA LEU A 108 -3.94 -8.81 11.94
C LEU A 108 -3.48 -9.70 13.09
N GLU A 109 -3.63 -9.24 14.35
CA GLU A 109 -3.35 -10.02 15.55
C GLU A 109 -4.21 -11.27 15.61
N GLN A 110 -5.54 -11.12 15.50
CA GLN A 110 -6.48 -12.24 15.49
C GLN A 110 -6.13 -13.28 14.41
N LEU A 111 -5.92 -12.84 13.18
CA LEU A 111 -5.54 -13.74 12.09
C LEU A 111 -4.18 -14.43 12.34
N SER A 112 -3.27 -13.74 13.03
CA SER A 112 -1.94 -14.29 13.34
C SER A 112 -2.00 -15.34 14.45
N GLU A 113 -2.88 -15.16 15.44
CA GLU A 113 -3.14 -16.13 16.51
C GLU A 113 -3.80 -17.40 15.95
N GLU A 114 -4.82 -17.26 15.10
CA GLU A 114 -5.53 -18.37 14.46
C GLU A 114 -4.61 -19.28 13.64
N HIS A 115 -3.55 -18.70 13.04
CA HIS A 115 -2.67 -19.39 12.08
C HIS A 115 -1.22 -19.52 12.54
N ASN A 116 -0.88 -19.17 13.78
CA ASN A 116 0.48 -19.22 14.34
C ASN A 116 1.53 -18.54 13.47
N TYR A 117 1.22 -17.36 12.88
CA TYR A 117 2.12 -16.64 12.02
C TYR A 117 2.16 -15.14 12.34
N TYR A 118 3.18 -14.71 13.05
CA TYR A 118 3.26 -13.37 13.66
C TYR A 118 4.14 -12.36 12.92
N ARG A 119 4.76 -12.73 11.81
CA ARG A 119 5.74 -11.86 11.12
C ARG A 119 5.16 -10.49 10.74
N HIS A 120 3.96 -10.45 10.11
CA HIS A 120 3.30 -9.20 9.72
C HIS A 120 2.76 -8.46 10.94
N TYR A 121 2.24 -9.17 11.93
CA TYR A 121 1.77 -8.60 13.19
C TYR A 121 2.88 -7.82 13.92
N PHE A 122 4.05 -8.43 14.13
CA PHE A 122 5.16 -7.74 14.78
C PHE A 122 5.68 -6.54 13.99
N ARG A 123 5.64 -6.58 12.66
CA ARG A 123 5.97 -5.42 11.82
C ARG A 123 4.95 -4.29 12.00
N GLY A 124 3.65 -4.59 11.99
CA GLY A 124 2.59 -3.63 12.24
C GLY A 124 2.68 -3.04 13.65
N LYS A 125 2.94 -3.87 14.66
CA LYS A 125 3.12 -3.42 16.04
C LYS A 125 4.33 -2.48 16.20
N LYS A 126 5.45 -2.78 15.53
CA LYS A 126 6.60 -1.87 15.49
C LYS A 126 6.24 -0.52 14.89
N MET A 127 5.53 -0.48 13.78
CA MET A 127 5.06 0.77 13.16
C MET A 127 4.19 1.58 14.11
N MET A 128 3.28 0.94 14.85
CA MET A 128 2.43 1.63 15.82
C MET A 128 3.22 2.22 16.99
N ILE A 129 4.25 1.52 17.47
CA ILE A 129 5.15 2.06 18.50
C ILE A 129 5.87 3.32 17.98
N GLU A 130 6.37 3.29 16.76
CA GLU A 130 7.00 4.45 16.11
C GLU A 130 6.01 5.61 15.97
N PHE A 131 4.76 5.31 15.62
CA PHE A 131 3.68 6.30 15.55
C PHE A 131 3.43 6.99 16.89
N TYR A 132 3.34 6.25 17.98
CA TYR A 132 3.17 6.82 19.32
C TYR A 132 4.34 7.71 19.72
N VAL A 133 5.57 7.29 19.45
CA VAL A 133 6.77 8.09 19.74
C VAL A 133 6.77 9.41 18.96
N ILE A 134 6.38 9.38 17.70
CA ILE A 134 6.30 10.59 16.86
C ILE A 134 5.19 11.51 17.35
N SER A 135 3.99 10.99 17.64
CA SER A 135 2.85 11.78 18.10
C SER A 135 3.11 12.46 19.47
N GLN A 136 3.79 11.76 20.38
CA GLN A 136 4.21 12.36 21.66
C GLN A 136 5.24 13.47 21.48
N LYS A 137 6.23 13.28 20.58
CA LYS A 137 7.22 14.33 20.29
C LYS A 137 6.58 15.57 19.68
N LEU A 138 5.60 15.40 18.78
CA LEU A 138 4.87 16.52 18.17
C LEU A 138 4.04 17.28 19.21
N SER A 139 3.42 16.60 20.18
CA SER A 139 2.66 17.24 21.24
C SER A 139 3.53 18.09 22.18
N LEU A 140 4.80 17.72 22.37
CA LEU A 140 5.76 18.47 23.19
C LEU A 140 6.32 19.73 22.50
N ILE A 141 6.26 19.80 21.18
CA ILE A 141 6.72 20.97 20.41
C ILE A 141 5.65 22.08 20.36
N HIS A 142 4.39 21.73 20.60
CA HIS A 142 3.26 22.67 20.57
C HIS A 142 2.87 23.25 21.95
N ILE A 143 3.69 23.01 23.00
CA ILE A 143 3.61 23.65 24.31
C ILE A 143 4.61 24.79 24.36
#